data_651a053a881cc9ff6ab769aff5ec98fa
#
_entry.id   651a053a881cc9ff6ab769aff5ec98fa
#
_cell.length_a   1.000
_cell.length_b   1.000
_cell.length_c   1.000
_cell.angle_alpha   90.00
_cell.angle_beta   90.00
_cell.angle_gamma   90.00
#
_symmetry.space_group_name_H-M   'P 1'
#
loop_
_entity.id
_entity.type
_entity.pdbx_description
1 polymer ?
#
loop_
_entity_poly.entity_id
_entity_poly.type
_entity_poly.pdbx_seq_one_letter_code
_entity_poly.pdbx_strand_id
1 'polypeptide(L)'
;MRLADKIASYKGERPFFTLEFFPPKTDQGFENLLSRISRLSALGPLAVSITWGAGGSTRERSLELAGLTQQEYGLDTVMHLTCTNMEKGSIDQALKAAKERGITSLLALRGDAPRGDEDWIPTDPRFVHGVDLVKYIRSLPEYSDFSIAVAGYPDGHPESQTDEDGEIEYLKQKVDAGADYIITQLFYDVDGFLRWEKKVRAKGIAVPIVPGIMPIQTYASFLRLTKLCGTRVPHKLMADLAEIRHDDQKVKDYGVKLAIEMIKRLTSEADIPGVHLCTLNLEKSVQRVLEGLGWGAPNYSKITNKLIADISGTNTPTSAVPRQSEFTITPRKATDSATSKLAVIANTETEAGKGELNSAATWDDFPNGRFGDFKSPAFGDPNPWGTTNVSRNQVLAHWGHPKTEEDISNLFLRYLHSKLATTPFSPEPLSPESLMIIRYLERLTQKGWWTVGSQPAVDGALSSDEVVGWGPKGGYVYQKSFVEFFVETDSVDKIERKVRERGNGWVDYFASNLAGEFRSNVPEGGRNAVTWGIFPGQEVAQSTIIEKESFLAWKEEAFDIWAEWASYYPPDSDERKLLQGVRSKRWLVSIVHHDYKDPDALWRFIFDDGEPLV
;
A
#
# COMPACT_ATOMS: atom_id res chain seq x y z
N MET A 1 -13.86 -28.82 8.63
CA MET A 1 -13.30 -28.52 9.99
C MET A 1 -13.12 -27.03 10.04
N ARG A 2 -13.59 -26.36 11.09
CA ARG A 2 -13.40 -24.91 11.26
C ARG A 2 -11.91 -24.58 11.39
N LEU A 3 -11.49 -23.40 10.95
CA LEU A 3 -10.08 -22.98 11.07
C LEU A 3 -9.62 -23.00 12.55
N ALA A 4 -10.48 -22.54 13.47
CA ALA A 4 -10.18 -22.58 14.90
C ALA A 4 -9.87 -24.01 15.40
N ASP A 5 -10.59 -25.01 14.92
CA ASP A 5 -10.36 -26.41 15.27
C ASP A 5 -9.05 -26.93 14.68
N LYS A 6 -8.71 -26.50 13.44
CA LYS A 6 -7.41 -26.80 12.81
C LYS A 6 -6.25 -26.20 13.60
N ILE A 7 -6.37 -24.95 14.04
CA ILE A 7 -5.35 -24.27 14.86
C ILE A 7 -5.20 -24.95 16.22
N ALA A 8 -6.30 -25.20 16.93
CA ALA A 8 -6.28 -25.79 18.27
C ALA A 8 -5.77 -27.24 18.29
N SER A 9 -6.00 -27.99 17.21
CA SER A 9 -5.58 -29.39 17.08
C SER A 9 -4.32 -29.59 16.23
N TYR A 10 -3.63 -28.50 15.87
CA TYR A 10 -2.46 -28.59 14.98
C TYR A 10 -1.33 -29.43 15.58
N LYS A 11 -0.94 -30.46 14.84
CA LYS A 11 0.13 -31.40 15.21
C LYS A 11 1.12 -31.65 14.07
N GLY A 12 1.35 -30.63 13.25
CA GLY A 12 2.34 -30.70 12.17
C GLY A 12 3.76 -30.90 12.70
N GLU A 13 4.63 -31.41 11.87
CA GLU A 13 6.06 -31.58 12.19
C GLU A 13 6.79 -30.26 12.45
N ARG A 14 6.22 -29.15 11.99
CA ARG A 14 6.70 -27.78 12.17
C ARG A 14 5.53 -26.89 12.59
N PRO A 15 5.78 -25.72 13.22
CA PRO A 15 4.76 -24.70 13.43
C PRO A 15 4.10 -24.29 12.11
N PHE A 16 2.81 -23.98 12.12
CA PHE A 16 2.16 -23.45 10.94
C PHE A 16 2.49 -21.98 10.74
N PHE A 17 2.21 -21.48 9.54
CA PHE A 17 2.17 -20.04 9.28
C PHE A 17 0.89 -19.65 8.53
N THR A 18 0.47 -18.42 8.74
CA THR A 18 -0.60 -17.77 8.00
C THR A 18 -0.04 -16.51 7.35
N LEU A 19 -0.68 -16.03 6.27
CA LEU A 19 -0.23 -14.87 5.52
C LEU A 19 -1.31 -13.80 5.54
N GLU A 20 -0.93 -12.53 5.63
CA GLU A 20 -1.85 -11.41 5.55
C GLU A 20 -1.66 -10.63 4.26
N PHE A 21 -2.78 -10.29 3.63
CA PHE A 21 -2.84 -9.47 2.43
C PHE A 21 -3.86 -8.35 2.60
N PHE A 22 -3.63 -7.24 1.93
CA PHE A 22 -4.61 -6.17 1.81
C PHE A 22 -5.04 -5.99 0.36
N PRO A 23 -6.34 -5.70 0.11
CA PRO A 23 -6.86 -5.58 -1.24
C PRO A 23 -6.31 -4.31 -1.90
N PRO A 24 -5.70 -4.43 -3.08
CA PRO A 24 -5.28 -3.28 -3.87
C PRO A 24 -6.46 -2.46 -4.36
N LYS A 25 -6.27 -1.15 -4.52
CA LYS A 25 -7.30 -0.23 -5.00
C LYS A 25 -7.49 -0.30 -6.52
N THR A 26 -6.48 -0.71 -7.28
CA THR A 26 -6.52 -0.81 -8.74
C THR A 26 -6.71 -2.24 -9.23
N ASP A 27 -7.30 -2.40 -10.41
CA ASP A 27 -7.47 -3.71 -11.05
C ASP A 27 -6.13 -4.37 -11.34
N GLN A 28 -5.14 -3.60 -11.83
CA GLN A 28 -3.80 -4.11 -12.07
C GLN A 28 -3.12 -4.62 -10.79
N GLY A 29 -3.21 -3.84 -9.71
CA GLY A 29 -2.70 -4.26 -8.40
C GLY A 29 -3.39 -5.53 -7.90
N PHE A 30 -4.69 -5.66 -8.15
CA PHE A 30 -5.50 -6.81 -7.77
C PHE A 30 -5.07 -8.08 -8.54
N GLU A 31 -4.94 -8.01 -9.86
CA GLU A 31 -4.43 -9.11 -10.69
C GLU A 31 -3.02 -9.56 -10.27
N ASN A 32 -2.14 -8.59 -10.00
CA ASN A 32 -0.79 -8.87 -9.53
C ASN A 32 -0.78 -9.56 -8.16
N LEU A 33 -1.66 -9.14 -7.26
CA LEU A 33 -1.79 -9.79 -5.94
C LEU A 33 -2.30 -11.22 -6.08
N LEU A 34 -3.30 -11.47 -6.94
CA LEU A 34 -3.78 -12.83 -7.21
C LEU A 34 -2.65 -13.75 -7.71
N SER A 35 -1.83 -13.26 -8.61
CA SER A 35 -0.65 -13.98 -9.10
C SER A 35 0.36 -14.29 -7.96
N ARG A 36 0.57 -13.36 -7.02
CA ARG A 36 1.42 -13.59 -5.83
C ARG A 36 0.80 -14.60 -4.86
N ILE A 37 -0.49 -14.48 -4.58
CA ILE A 37 -1.22 -15.44 -3.73
C ILE A 37 -1.12 -16.84 -4.30
N SER A 38 -1.27 -17.00 -5.63
CA SER A 38 -1.09 -18.29 -6.30
C SER A 38 0.29 -18.91 -6.01
N ARG A 39 1.35 -18.14 -6.11
CA ARG A 39 2.72 -18.64 -5.82
C ARG A 39 2.92 -18.89 -4.33
N LEU A 40 2.45 -17.99 -3.46
CA LEU A 40 2.58 -18.13 -2.00
C LEU A 40 1.74 -19.28 -1.44
N SER A 41 0.61 -19.61 -2.08
CA SER A 41 -0.21 -20.76 -1.71
C SER A 41 0.55 -22.09 -1.83
N ALA A 42 1.47 -22.18 -2.78
CA ALA A 42 2.33 -23.36 -2.96
C ALA A 42 3.30 -23.60 -1.78
N LEU A 43 3.52 -22.61 -0.91
CA LEU A 43 4.30 -22.78 0.32
C LEU A 43 3.53 -23.48 1.44
N GLY A 44 2.21 -23.65 1.27
CA GLY A 44 1.34 -24.37 2.20
C GLY A 44 1.02 -23.57 3.47
N PRO A 45 0.57 -22.29 3.39
CA PRO A 45 0.04 -21.59 4.56
C PRO A 45 -1.19 -22.32 5.11
N LEU A 46 -1.36 -22.29 6.43
CA LEU A 46 -2.56 -22.86 7.05
C LEU A 46 -3.82 -22.07 6.69
N ALA A 47 -3.69 -20.75 6.58
CA ALA A 47 -4.75 -19.83 6.20
C ALA A 47 -4.15 -18.54 5.64
N VAL A 48 -4.99 -17.74 4.98
CA VAL A 48 -4.68 -16.37 4.58
C VAL A 48 -5.65 -15.40 5.22
N SER A 49 -5.17 -14.22 5.61
CA SER A 49 -5.98 -13.13 6.14
C SER A 49 -6.10 -12.03 5.09
N ILE A 50 -7.32 -11.51 4.92
CA ILE A 50 -7.59 -10.39 4.03
C ILE A 50 -8.05 -9.22 4.87
N THR A 51 -7.32 -8.11 4.81
CA THR A 51 -7.63 -6.92 5.60
C THR A 51 -8.89 -6.22 5.09
N TRP A 52 -9.48 -5.44 5.97
CA TRP A 52 -10.65 -4.60 5.70
C TRP A 52 -10.23 -3.15 5.84
N GLY A 53 -10.44 -2.35 4.80
CA GLY A 53 -10.05 -0.94 4.82
C GLY A 53 -10.82 -0.13 5.85
N ALA A 54 -10.18 0.89 6.40
CA ALA A 54 -10.79 1.80 7.37
C ALA A 54 -12.11 2.36 6.85
N GLY A 55 -13.15 2.35 7.70
CA GLY A 55 -14.50 2.80 7.34
C GLY A 55 -15.19 2.02 6.22
N GLY A 56 -14.70 0.82 5.87
CA GLY A 56 -15.29 0.00 4.80
C GLY A 56 -14.92 0.46 3.39
N SER A 57 -13.92 1.33 3.23
CA SER A 57 -13.50 1.87 1.93
C SER A 57 -13.09 0.81 0.91
N THR A 58 -12.63 -0.36 1.36
CA THR A 58 -12.25 -1.49 0.49
C THR A 58 -13.21 -2.67 0.58
N ARG A 59 -14.42 -2.48 1.12
CA ARG A 59 -15.36 -3.55 1.42
C ARG A 59 -15.56 -4.53 0.26
N GLU A 60 -15.88 -4.04 -0.91
CA GLU A 60 -16.17 -4.87 -2.07
C GLU A 60 -14.93 -5.64 -2.53
N ARG A 61 -13.79 -4.95 -2.61
CA ARG A 61 -12.50 -5.55 -2.96
C ARG A 61 -12.04 -6.58 -1.92
N SER A 62 -12.24 -6.31 -0.63
CA SER A 62 -11.91 -7.26 0.44
C SER A 62 -12.74 -8.53 0.34
N LEU A 63 -14.06 -8.39 0.11
CA LEU A 63 -14.96 -9.53 -0.09
C LEU A 63 -14.66 -10.31 -1.37
N GLU A 64 -14.32 -9.63 -2.44
CA GLU A 64 -13.93 -10.25 -3.71
C GLU A 64 -12.64 -11.06 -3.54
N LEU A 65 -11.58 -10.44 -3.02
CA LEU A 65 -10.30 -11.10 -2.78
C LEU A 65 -10.44 -12.29 -1.83
N ALA A 66 -11.16 -12.11 -0.71
CA ALA A 66 -11.39 -13.19 0.24
C ALA A 66 -12.21 -14.34 -0.37
N GLY A 67 -13.19 -14.02 -1.20
CA GLY A 67 -13.97 -15.03 -1.93
C GLY A 67 -13.13 -15.83 -2.91
N LEU A 68 -12.29 -15.16 -3.71
CA LEU A 68 -11.39 -15.81 -4.66
C LEU A 68 -10.36 -16.70 -3.95
N THR A 69 -9.76 -16.21 -2.86
CA THR A 69 -8.80 -17.01 -2.09
C THR A 69 -9.45 -18.27 -1.48
N GLN A 70 -10.67 -18.16 -0.99
CA GLN A 70 -11.40 -19.29 -0.41
C GLN A 70 -11.86 -20.29 -1.48
N GLN A 71 -12.42 -19.82 -2.59
CA GLN A 71 -13.09 -20.67 -3.57
C GLN A 71 -12.16 -21.20 -4.66
N GLU A 72 -11.30 -20.35 -5.21
CA GLU A 72 -10.45 -20.72 -6.34
C GLU A 72 -9.09 -21.27 -5.91
N TYR A 73 -8.48 -20.69 -4.86
CA TYR A 73 -7.19 -21.19 -4.36
C TYR A 73 -7.35 -22.25 -3.26
N GLY A 74 -8.58 -22.48 -2.76
CA GLY A 74 -8.86 -23.49 -1.74
C GLY A 74 -8.18 -23.22 -0.40
N LEU A 75 -7.84 -21.96 -0.11
CA LEU A 75 -7.20 -21.55 1.13
C LEU A 75 -8.24 -21.20 2.19
N ASP A 76 -8.03 -21.65 3.42
CA ASP A 76 -8.83 -21.15 4.53
C ASP A 76 -8.61 -19.64 4.66
N THR A 77 -9.67 -18.85 4.48
CA THR A 77 -9.57 -17.39 4.43
C THR A 77 -10.18 -16.76 5.68
N VAL A 78 -9.39 -15.93 6.36
CA VAL A 78 -9.80 -15.10 7.51
C VAL A 78 -10.05 -13.69 6.99
N MET A 79 -11.31 -13.28 6.99
CA MET A 79 -11.67 -11.91 6.62
C MET A 79 -11.58 -11.02 7.85
N HIS A 80 -10.85 -9.92 7.79
CA HIS A 80 -10.93 -8.90 8.83
C HIS A 80 -12.30 -8.22 8.72
N LEU A 81 -12.93 -7.93 9.83
CA LEU A 81 -14.20 -7.22 9.88
C LEU A 81 -14.12 -6.16 10.98
N THR A 82 -14.21 -4.90 10.57
CA THR A 82 -14.24 -3.76 11.50
C THR A 82 -15.69 -3.36 11.76
N CYS A 83 -15.96 -2.81 12.94
CA CYS A 83 -17.28 -2.28 13.27
C CYS A 83 -17.36 -0.73 13.28
N THR A 84 -16.23 -0.06 13.00
CA THR A 84 -16.15 1.40 12.96
C THR A 84 -16.72 1.93 11.64
N ASN A 85 -17.44 3.06 11.71
CA ASN A 85 -18.00 3.79 10.55
C ASN A 85 -18.81 2.95 9.56
N MET A 86 -19.33 1.84 10.03
CA MET A 86 -20.22 1.01 9.25
C MET A 86 -21.65 1.51 9.46
N GLU A 87 -22.34 1.83 8.37
CA GLU A 87 -23.77 2.14 8.43
C GLU A 87 -24.55 1.01 9.09
N LYS A 88 -25.67 1.35 9.74
CA LYS A 88 -26.53 0.34 10.37
C LYS A 88 -26.96 -0.72 9.35
N GLY A 89 -26.69 -1.98 9.66
CA GLY A 89 -26.97 -3.13 8.79
C GLY A 89 -25.80 -3.52 7.86
N SER A 90 -24.74 -2.74 7.77
CA SER A 90 -23.58 -3.09 6.93
C SER A 90 -22.84 -4.31 7.45
N ILE A 91 -22.80 -4.52 8.77
CA ILE A 91 -22.19 -5.71 9.38
C ILE A 91 -22.99 -6.96 8.98
N ASP A 92 -24.32 -6.90 9.02
CA ASP A 92 -25.20 -8.01 8.61
C ASP A 92 -24.98 -8.38 7.13
N GLN A 93 -24.88 -7.35 6.28
CA GLN A 93 -24.59 -7.54 4.86
C GLN A 93 -23.20 -8.15 4.63
N ALA A 94 -22.17 -7.71 5.39
CA ALA A 94 -20.81 -8.24 5.30
C ALA A 94 -20.75 -9.71 5.75
N LEU A 95 -21.40 -10.07 6.87
CA LEU A 95 -21.49 -11.44 7.36
C LEU A 95 -22.20 -12.36 6.36
N LYS A 96 -23.32 -11.90 5.81
CA LYS A 96 -24.05 -12.63 4.78
C LYS A 96 -23.22 -12.84 3.53
N ALA A 97 -22.59 -11.77 3.02
CA ALA A 97 -21.75 -11.82 1.83
C ALA A 97 -20.51 -12.71 2.03
N ALA A 98 -19.91 -12.74 3.21
CA ALA A 98 -18.83 -13.65 3.57
C ALA A 98 -19.31 -15.11 3.52
N LYS A 99 -20.43 -15.42 4.17
CA LYS A 99 -20.99 -16.77 4.20
C LYS A 99 -21.37 -17.30 2.81
N GLU A 100 -21.97 -16.45 1.97
CA GLU A 100 -22.30 -16.78 0.58
C GLU A 100 -21.05 -17.13 -0.26
N ARG A 101 -19.89 -16.60 0.10
CA ARG A 101 -18.57 -16.89 -0.53
C ARG A 101 -17.84 -18.07 0.15
N GLY A 102 -18.45 -18.73 1.12
CA GLY A 102 -17.85 -19.84 1.86
C GLY A 102 -16.81 -19.40 2.90
N ILE A 103 -16.72 -18.11 3.21
CA ILE A 103 -15.84 -17.59 4.25
C ILE A 103 -16.53 -17.79 5.60
N THR A 104 -15.88 -18.56 6.47
CA THR A 104 -16.39 -18.88 7.82
C THR A 104 -15.38 -18.53 8.91
N SER A 105 -14.38 -17.71 8.60
CA SER A 105 -13.37 -17.27 9.57
C SER A 105 -13.21 -15.75 9.51
N LEU A 106 -13.27 -15.11 10.67
CA LEU A 106 -13.23 -13.67 10.82
C LEU A 106 -12.19 -13.25 11.86
N LEU A 107 -11.53 -12.11 11.63
CA LEU A 107 -10.84 -11.35 12.67
C LEU A 107 -11.74 -10.16 13.05
N ALA A 108 -12.32 -10.23 14.25
CA ALA A 108 -13.23 -9.20 14.75
C ALA A 108 -12.47 -8.02 15.36
N LEU A 109 -12.60 -6.84 14.74
CA LEU A 109 -11.87 -5.63 15.09
C LEU A 109 -12.84 -4.48 15.39
N ARG A 110 -12.38 -3.51 16.18
CA ARG A 110 -13.06 -2.22 16.29
C ARG A 110 -12.91 -1.45 14.97
N GLY A 111 -11.72 -1.38 14.46
CA GLY A 111 -11.27 -0.53 13.36
C GLY A 111 -10.72 0.80 13.87
N ASP A 112 -10.00 1.50 13.01
CA ASP A 112 -9.39 2.78 13.31
C ASP A 112 -10.37 3.93 13.10
N ALA A 113 -10.13 5.09 13.74
CA ALA A 113 -10.90 6.29 13.48
C ALA A 113 -10.73 6.73 12.01
N PRO A 114 -11.76 7.35 11.39
CA PRO A 114 -11.62 7.92 10.07
C PRO A 114 -10.51 8.97 10.06
N ARG A 115 -9.81 9.07 8.92
CA ARG A 115 -8.79 10.11 8.74
C ARG A 115 -9.42 11.50 8.90
N GLY A 116 -8.82 12.32 9.76
CA GLY A 116 -9.25 13.70 9.99
C GLY A 116 -10.28 13.91 11.10
N ASP A 117 -10.80 12.86 11.74
CA ASP A 117 -11.63 12.95 12.92
C ASP A 117 -10.81 12.69 14.20
N GLU A 118 -10.82 13.66 15.12
CA GLU A 118 -10.12 13.52 16.42
C GLU A 118 -10.86 12.59 17.39
N ASP A 119 -12.17 12.44 17.21
CA ASP A 119 -13.03 11.64 18.07
C ASP A 119 -13.64 10.45 17.30
N TRP A 120 -13.38 9.25 17.79
CA TRP A 120 -14.05 8.07 17.30
C TRP A 120 -15.50 8.03 17.81
N ILE A 121 -16.47 8.23 16.92
CA ILE A 121 -17.90 8.10 17.22
C ILE A 121 -18.46 6.92 16.47
N PRO A 122 -19.00 5.87 17.16
CA PRO A 122 -19.59 4.73 16.49
C PRO A 122 -20.83 5.16 15.71
N THR A 123 -20.85 4.88 14.41
CA THR A 123 -22.04 5.15 13.56
C THR A 123 -23.22 4.25 13.95
N ASP A 124 -22.92 3.01 14.37
CA ASP A 124 -23.89 2.12 14.99
C ASP A 124 -23.55 1.96 16.48
N PRO A 125 -24.38 2.48 17.40
CA PRO A 125 -24.10 2.44 18.85
C PRO A 125 -24.05 1.05 19.46
N ARG A 126 -24.43 0.00 18.73
CA ARG A 126 -24.29 -1.40 19.16
C ARG A 126 -22.84 -1.87 19.17
N PHE A 127 -21.96 -1.20 18.43
CA PHE A 127 -20.59 -1.62 18.19
C PHE A 127 -19.60 -0.52 18.57
N VAL A 128 -19.20 -0.52 19.82
CA VAL A 128 -18.20 0.42 20.36
C VAL A 128 -16.80 -0.22 20.36
N HIS A 129 -16.75 -1.53 20.60
CA HIS A 129 -15.50 -2.29 20.70
C HIS A 129 -15.59 -3.60 19.91
N GLY A 130 -14.44 -4.19 19.57
CA GLY A 130 -14.39 -5.49 18.90
C GLY A 130 -15.09 -6.61 19.67
N VAL A 131 -15.17 -6.53 21.00
CA VAL A 131 -15.93 -7.48 21.83
C VAL A 131 -17.43 -7.46 21.53
N ASP A 132 -17.99 -6.31 21.16
CA ASP A 132 -19.41 -6.19 20.83
C ASP A 132 -19.71 -6.92 19.52
N LEU A 133 -18.79 -6.84 18.57
CA LEU A 133 -18.88 -7.60 17.32
C LEU A 133 -18.82 -9.11 17.56
N VAL A 134 -17.94 -9.59 18.44
CA VAL A 134 -17.86 -11.02 18.82
C VAL A 134 -19.19 -11.48 19.44
N LYS A 135 -19.71 -10.75 20.43
CA LYS A 135 -20.99 -11.05 21.07
C LYS A 135 -22.13 -11.08 20.06
N TYR A 136 -22.16 -10.12 19.15
CA TYR A 136 -23.19 -10.03 18.12
C TYR A 136 -23.15 -11.25 17.19
N ILE A 137 -22.00 -11.59 16.63
CA ILE A 137 -21.87 -12.76 15.75
C ILE A 137 -22.28 -14.04 16.47
N ARG A 138 -21.87 -14.23 17.74
CA ARG A 138 -22.21 -15.40 18.54
C ARG A 138 -23.70 -15.47 18.93
N SER A 139 -24.39 -14.33 18.93
CA SER A 139 -25.83 -14.29 19.18
C SER A 139 -26.67 -14.76 17.98
N LEU A 140 -26.07 -14.86 16.79
CA LEU A 140 -26.75 -15.23 15.54
C LEU A 140 -26.51 -16.71 15.22
N PRO A 141 -27.57 -17.60 15.35
CA PRO A 141 -27.40 -19.03 15.12
C PRO A 141 -26.86 -19.41 13.74
N GLU A 142 -27.19 -18.63 12.73
CA GLU A 142 -26.71 -18.83 11.34
C GLU A 142 -25.19 -18.68 11.17
N TYR A 143 -24.47 -18.02 12.11
CA TYR A 143 -23.03 -17.86 12.10
C TYR A 143 -22.31 -18.62 13.23
N SER A 144 -22.99 -19.61 13.83
CA SER A 144 -22.45 -20.44 14.93
C SER A 144 -21.21 -21.25 14.51
N ASP A 145 -21.08 -21.53 13.21
CA ASP A 145 -19.94 -22.23 12.59
C ASP A 145 -18.72 -21.34 12.31
N PHE A 146 -18.84 -20.03 12.52
CA PHE A 146 -17.73 -19.13 12.27
C PHE A 146 -16.60 -19.31 13.29
N SER A 147 -15.36 -19.33 12.80
CA SER A 147 -14.15 -19.17 13.60
C SER A 147 -13.90 -17.68 13.81
N ILE A 148 -13.79 -17.24 15.04
CA ILE A 148 -13.60 -15.82 15.37
C ILE A 148 -12.24 -15.62 16.02
N ALA A 149 -11.34 -14.90 15.33
CA ALA A 149 -10.14 -14.36 15.91
C ALA A 149 -10.38 -12.98 16.52
N VAL A 150 -9.56 -12.60 17.47
CA VAL A 150 -9.49 -11.24 18.02
C VAL A 150 -8.05 -10.76 18.10
N ALA A 151 -7.85 -9.43 18.05
CA ALA A 151 -6.53 -8.85 18.16
C ALA A 151 -6.03 -8.86 19.62
N GLY A 152 -4.75 -9.25 19.80
CA GLY A 152 -3.98 -9.10 21.02
C GLY A 152 -2.88 -8.05 20.82
N TYR A 153 -2.51 -7.32 21.85
CA TYR A 153 -1.53 -6.22 21.81
C TYR A 153 -0.41 -6.44 22.82
N PRO A 154 0.69 -7.13 22.46
CA PRO A 154 1.79 -7.41 23.37
C PRO A 154 2.49 -6.15 23.91
N ASP A 155 2.49 -5.08 23.13
CA ASP A 155 3.07 -3.79 23.50
C ASP A 155 2.05 -2.76 24.03
N GLY A 156 0.77 -3.17 24.14
CA GLY A 156 -0.37 -2.31 24.47
C GLY A 156 -1.03 -1.70 23.21
N HIS A 157 -2.27 -1.28 23.34
CA HIS A 157 -2.98 -0.57 22.26
C HIS A 157 -2.59 0.91 22.28
N PRO A 158 -2.23 1.55 21.16
CA PRO A 158 -1.73 2.93 21.14
C PRO A 158 -2.72 3.97 21.69
N GLU A 159 -4.03 3.72 21.58
CA GLU A 159 -5.08 4.60 22.10
C GLU A 159 -5.53 4.20 23.52
N SER A 160 -4.96 3.17 24.12
CA SER A 160 -5.38 2.71 25.45
C SER A 160 -4.93 3.67 26.52
N GLN A 161 -5.84 3.91 27.47
CA GLN A 161 -5.55 4.68 28.69
C GLN A 161 -5.32 3.77 29.90
N THR A 162 -5.33 2.44 29.69
CA THR A 162 -5.13 1.45 30.76
C THR A 162 -3.70 0.90 30.71
N ASP A 163 -3.31 0.28 31.84
CA ASP A 163 -2.03 -0.45 31.93
C ASP A 163 -2.13 -1.83 31.25
N GLU A 164 -1.03 -2.56 31.22
CA GLU A 164 -0.92 -3.88 30.61
C GLU A 164 -1.94 -4.89 31.20
N ASP A 165 -2.22 -4.81 32.50
CA ASP A 165 -3.18 -5.69 33.16
C ASP A 165 -4.62 -5.39 32.73
N GLY A 166 -4.96 -4.12 32.51
CA GLY A 166 -6.24 -3.70 31.96
C GLY A 166 -6.41 -4.15 30.50
N GLU A 167 -5.36 -4.05 29.68
CA GLU A 167 -5.37 -4.55 28.30
C GLU A 167 -5.61 -6.07 28.24
N ILE A 168 -4.97 -6.84 29.13
CA ILE A 168 -5.19 -8.29 29.21
C ILE A 168 -6.62 -8.61 29.68
N GLU A 169 -7.20 -7.79 30.54
CA GLU A 169 -8.60 -7.95 30.96
C GLU A 169 -9.57 -7.70 29.79
N TYR A 170 -9.32 -6.69 28.94
CA TYR A 170 -10.09 -6.50 27.70
C TYR A 170 -9.93 -7.68 26.75
N LEU A 171 -8.72 -8.23 26.62
CA LEU A 171 -8.49 -9.43 25.82
C LEU A 171 -9.30 -10.63 26.37
N LYS A 172 -9.32 -10.79 27.69
CA LYS A 172 -10.12 -11.83 28.34
C LYS A 172 -11.60 -11.68 28.05
N GLN A 173 -12.15 -10.47 28.09
CA GLN A 173 -13.54 -10.21 27.76
C GLN A 173 -13.88 -10.63 26.32
N LYS A 174 -12.97 -10.41 25.34
CA LYS A 174 -13.14 -10.86 23.96
C LYS A 174 -13.19 -12.40 23.87
N VAL A 175 -12.32 -13.08 24.61
CA VAL A 175 -12.27 -14.55 24.64
C VAL A 175 -13.50 -15.11 25.33
N ASP A 176 -13.90 -14.57 26.49
CA ASP A 176 -15.11 -14.97 27.21
C ASP A 176 -16.40 -14.71 26.40
N ALA A 177 -16.38 -13.73 25.51
CA ALA A 177 -17.47 -13.46 24.57
C ALA A 177 -17.57 -14.51 23.44
N GLY A 178 -16.58 -15.40 23.31
CA GLY A 178 -16.59 -16.51 22.35
C GLY A 178 -15.57 -16.40 21.22
N ALA A 179 -14.50 -15.64 21.37
CA ALA A 179 -13.38 -15.71 20.43
C ALA A 179 -12.65 -17.05 20.55
N ASP A 180 -12.29 -17.65 19.42
CA ASP A 180 -11.68 -18.98 19.33
C ASP A 180 -10.16 -18.93 19.41
N TYR A 181 -9.51 -17.86 18.96
CA TYR A 181 -8.06 -17.68 18.99
C TYR A 181 -7.68 -16.20 18.90
N ILE A 182 -6.41 -15.91 19.14
CA ILE A 182 -5.85 -14.55 19.16
C ILE A 182 -4.81 -14.42 18.04
N ILE A 183 -4.89 -13.37 17.23
CA ILE A 183 -3.81 -12.91 16.36
C ILE A 183 -3.24 -11.65 17.00
N THR A 184 -1.93 -11.57 17.21
CA THR A 184 -1.36 -10.36 17.83
C THR A 184 -1.00 -9.30 16.81
N GLN A 185 -1.01 -8.04 17.25
CA GLN A 185 -0.34 -6.96 16.54
C GLN A 185 1.15 -7.29 16.41
N LEU A 186 1.80 -6.73 15.37
CA LEU A 186 3.25 -6.87 15.20
C LEU A 186 4.02 -6.30 16.41
N PHE A 187 5.15 -6.91 16.69
CA PHE A 187 6.08 -6.50 17.76
C PHE A 187 7.50 -6.88 17.36
N TYR A 188 8.50 -6.31 18.08
CA TYR A 188 9.92 -6.61 17.87
C TYR A 188 10.66 -6.99 19.15
N ASP A 189 10.05 -6.79 20.33
CA ASP A 189 10.57 -7.23 21.62
C ASP A 189 10.06 -8.63 21.98
N VAL A 190 10.83 -9.66 21.60
CA VAL A 190 10.47 -11.07 21.90
C VAL A 190 10.40 -11.31 23.40
N ASP A 191 11.31 -10.74 24.21
CA ASP A 191 11.28 -10.91 25.65
C ASP A 191 10.03 -10.26 26.27
N GLY A 192 9.61 -9.12 25.72
CA GLY A 192 8.35 -8.46 26.06
C GLY A 192 7.15 -9.35 25.75
N PHE A 193 7.10 -9.92 24.54
CA PHE A 193 6.05 -10.86 24.16
C PHE A 193 5.97 -12.08 25.08
N LEU A 194 7.10 -12.71 25.41
CA LEU A 194 7.15 -13.88 26.29
C LEU A 194 6.63 -13.58 27.70
N ARG A 195 6.93 -12.36 28.24
CA ARG A 195 6.36 -11.91 29.51
C ARG A 195 4.86 -11.68 29.40
N TRP A 196 4.40 -11.03 28.34
CA TRP A 196 3.00 -10.78 28.07
C TRP A 196 2.20 -12.10 27.91
N GLU A 197 2.70 -13.05 27.15
CA GLU A 197 2.07 -14.36 26.94
C GLU A 197 1.86 -15.08 28.28
N LYS A 198 2.87 -15.12 29.15
CA LYS A 198 2.75 -15.71 30.50
C LYS A 198 1.68 -15.03 31.34
N LYS A 199 1.56 -13.71 31.27
CA LYS A 199 0.50 -12.96 31.99
C LYS A 199 -0.88 -13.29 31.41
N VAL A 200 -1.02 -13.38 30.10
CA VAL A 200 -2.25 -13.78 29.41
C VAL A 200 -2.69 -15.16 29.88
N ARG A 201 -1.78 -16.14 29.91
CA ARG A 201 -2.06 -17.49 30.40
C ARG A 201 -2.42 -17.48 31.91
N ALA A 202 -1.74 -16.70 32.70
CA ALA A 202 -2.05 -16.56 34.15
C ALA A 202 -3.46 -15.99 34.41
N LYS A 203 -4.00 -15.17 33.50
CA LYS A 203 -5.39 -14.68 33.56
C LYS A 203 -6.43 -15.70 33.10
N GLY A 204 -6.01 -16.94 32.75
CA GLY A 204 -6.89 -18.04 32.36
C GLY A 204 -7.32 -18.00 30.89
N ILE A 205 -6.63 -17.26 30.03
CA ILE A 205 -6.86 -17.27 28.60
C ILE A 205 -6.14 -18.48 28.01
N ALA A 206 -6.88 -19.51 27.62
CA ALA A 206 -6.35 -20.79 27.12
C ALA A 206 -6.38 -20.94 25.59
N VAL A 207 -7.07 -20.05 24.89
CA VAL A 207 -7.17 -20.12 23.41
C VAL A 207 -5.80 -19.93 22.74
N PRO A 208 -5.59 -20.51 21.54
CA PRO A 208 -4.34 -20.35 20.81
C PRO A 208 -3.97 -18.88 20.58
N ILE A 209 -2.69 -18.57 20.69
CA ILE A 209 -2.09 -17.27 20.34
C ILE A 209 -1.24 -17.45 19.10
N VAL A 210 -1.49 -16.64 18.08
CA VAL A 210 -0.74 -16.62 16.82
C VAL A 210 -0.05 -15.26 16.70
N PRO A 211 1.26 -15.16 16.99
CA PRO A 211 1.98 -13.90 16.97
C PRO A 211 2.12 -13.33 15.57
N GLY A 212 1.86 -12.02 15.43
CA GLY A 212 2.05 -11.26 14.21
C GLY A 212 3.50 -10.87 14.01
N ILE A 213 4.10 -11.28 12.90
CA ILE A 213 5.50 -11.01 12.54
C ILE A 213 5.54 -10.25 11.23
N MET A 214 6.21 -9.10 11.21
CA MET A 214 6.39 -8.29 10.02
C MET A 214 7.89 -8.11 9.73
N PRO A 215 8.41 -8.67 8.64
CA PRO A 215 9.77 -8.42 8.20
C PRO A 215 9.97 -6.95 7.83
N ILE A 216 11.05 -6.33 8.31
CA ILE A 216 11.36 -4.92 8.03
C ILE A 216 11.74 -4.79 6.55
N GLN A 217 11.12 -3.85 5.84
CA GLN A 217 11.33 -3.61 4.42
C GLN A 217 12.21 -2.39 4.13
N THR A 218 11.90 -1.25 4.76
CA THR A 218 12.68 -0.02 4.68
C THR A 218 12.76 0.63 6.05
N TYR A 219 13.81 1.44 6.28
CA TYR A 219 13.96 2.15 7.55
C TYR A 219 12.80 3.13 7.81
N ALA A 220 12.39 3.86 6.79
CA ALA A 220 11.32 4.85 6.91
C ALA A 220 9.97 4.18 7.24
N SER A 221 9.60 3.09 6.53
CA SER A 221 8.36 2.36 6.81
C SER A 221 8.37 1.72 8.19
N PHE A 222 9.52 1.19 8.63
CA PHE A 222 9.67 0.64 9.97
C PHE A 222 9.40 1.66 11.06
N LEU A 223 10.04 2.85 11.00
CA LEU A 223 9.81 3.91 11.97
C LEU A 223 8.35 4.37 12.02
N ARG A 224 7.73 4.46 10.85
CA ARG A 224 6.34 4.85 10.73
C ARG A 224 5.40 3.83 11.38
N LEU A 225 5.55 2.57 11.00
CA LEU A 225 4.72 1.47 11.53
C LEU A 225 4.86 1.30 13.03
N THR A 226 6.08 1.30 13.56
CA THR A 226 6.31 1.12 15.00
C THR A 226 5.73 2.27 15.81
N LYS A 227 5.83 3.50 15.32
CA LYS A 227 5.21 4.66 15.95
C LYS A 227 3.69 4.57 15.96
N LEU A 228 3.11 4.16 14.84
CA LEU A 228 1.68 4.04 14.65
C LEU A 228 1.08 2.94 15.53
N CYS A 229 1.68 1.75 15.50
CA CYS A 229 1.22 0.61 16.30
C CYS A 229 1.61 0.73 17.79
N GLY A 230 2.29 1.81 18.20
CA GLY A 230 2.80 1.95 19.55
C GLY A 230 3.84 0.88 19.94
N THR A 231 4.50 0.28 18.95
CA THR A 231 5.38 -0.88 19.13
C THR A 231 6.67 -0.49 19.84
N ARG A 232 7.04 -1.24 20.87
CA ARG A 232 8.31 -1.08 21.57
C ARG A 232 9.45 -1.63 20.72
N VAL A 233 10.43 -0.77 20.42
CA VAL A 233 11.59 -1.14 19.63
C VAL A 233 12.82 -1.28 20.53
N PRO A 234 13.46 -2.48 20.59
CA PRO A 234 14.69 -2.67 21.35
C PRO A 234 15.80 -1.70 20.89
N HIS A 235 16.55 -1.12 21.84
CA HIS A 235 17.62 -0.16 21.53
C HIS A 235 18.67 -0.72 20.57
N LYS A 236 19.02 -2.00 20.69
CA LYS A 236 19.95 -2.67 19.80
C LYS A 236 19.44 -2.67 18.36
N LEU A 237 18.17 -3.00 18.14
CA LEU A 237 17.54 -3.00 16.83
C LEU A 237 17.60 -1.62 16.17
N MET A 238 17.31 -0.56 16.93
CA MET A 238 17.42 0.82 16.43
C MET A 238 18.85 1.19 16.06
N ALA A 239 19.85 0.80 16.86
CA ALA A 239 21.26 1.05 16.58
C ALA A 239 21.71 0.31 15.30
N ASP A 240 21.38 -0.98 15.17
CA ASP A 240 21.73 -1.79 14.01
C ASP A 240 21.13 -1.21 12.71
N LEU A 241 19.85 -0.80 12.74
CA LEU A 241 19.19 -0.21 11.58
C LEU A 241 19.73 1.19 11.24
N ALA A 242 20.13 1.99 12.22
CA ALA A 242 20.67 3.33 11.99
C ALA A 242 21.96 3.31 11.14
N GLU A 243 22.78 2.25 11.27
CA GLU A 243 24.01 2.08 10.50
C GLU A 243 23.75 1.78 9.03
N ILE A 244 22.63 1.12 8.70
CA ILE A 244 22.30 0.64 7.34
C ILE A 244 21.12 1.38 6.71
N ARG A 245 20.59 2.40 7.37
CA ARG A 245 19.32 3.10 7.03
C ARG A 245 19.23 3.64 5.60
N HIS A 246 20.36 3.88 4.93
CA HIS A 246 20.43 4.43 3.59
C HIS A 246 20.54 3.34 2.50
N ASP A 247 20.54 2.08 2.88
CA ASP A 247 20.65 0.93 1.99
C ASP A 247 19.45 0.00 2.21
N ASP A 248 18.39 0.20 1.44
CA ASP A 248 17.15 -0.57 1.56
C ASP A 248 17.37 -2.07 1.44
N GLN A 249 18.34 -2.52 0.62
CA GLN A 249 18.63 -3.95 0.50
C GLN A 249 19.22 -4.52 1.78
N LYS A 250 20.14 -3.81 2.43
CA LYS A 250 20.68 -4.23 3.73
C LYS A 250 19.60 -4.21 4.81
N VAL A 251 18.70 -3.22 4.78
CA VAL A 251 17.55 -3.16 5.70
C VAL A 251 16.63 -4.36 5.51
N LYS A 252 16.30 -4.74 4.26
CA LYS A 252 15.51 -5.95 3.96
C LYS A 252 16.21 -7.23 4.43
N ASP A 253 17.51 -7.36 4.17
CA ASP A 253 18.29 -8.52 4.59
C ASP A 253 18.33 -8.65 6.12
N TYR A 254 18.49 -7.54 6.81
CA TYR A 254 18.41 -7.48 8.27
C TYR A 254 17.01 -7.86 8.76
N GLY A 255 15.96 -7.32 8.15
CA GLY A 255 14.56 -7.60 8.47
C GLY A 255 14.20 -9.09 8.33
N VAL A 256 14.66 -9.74 7.27
CA VAL A 256 14.48 -11.18 7.06
C VAL A 256 15.20 -11.98 8.14
N LYS A 257 16.47 -11.65 8.43
CA LYS A 257 17.26 -12.32 9.48
C LYS A 257 16.59 -12.17 10.86
N LEU A 258 16.17 -10.97 11.19
CA LEU A 258 15.47 -10.69 12.45
C LEU A 258 14.18 -11.49 12.59
N ALA A 259 13.34 -11.52 11.54
CA ALA A 259 12.11 -12.29 11.54
C ALA A 259 12.36 -13.80 11.76
N ILE A 260 13.40 -14.37 11.12
CA ILE A 260 13.80 -15.75 11.34
C ILE A 260 14.22 -16.00 12.81
N GLU A 261 15.04 -15.12 13.39
CA GLU A 261 15.47 -15.21 14.79
C GLU A 261 14.28 -15.09 15.76
N MET A 262 13.38 -14.13 15.53
CA MET A 262 12.16 -13.98 16.33
C MET A 262 11.30 -15.24 16.28
N ILE A 263 11.00 -15.76 15.10
CA ILE A 263 10.14 -16.93 14.92
C ILE A 263 10.76 -18.15 15.61
N LYS A 264 12.08 -18.39 15.46
CA LYS A 264 12.78 -19.49 16.15
C LYS A 264 12.65 -19.39 17.65
N ARG A 265 12.84 -18.20 18.22
CA ARG A 265 12.68 -18.00 19.68
C ARG A 265 11.23 -18.22 20.13
N LEU A 266 10.28 -17.60 19.45
CA LEU A 266 8.87 -17.72 19.79
C LEU A 266 8.38 -19.17 19.77
N THR A 267 8.75 -19.93 18.75
CA THR A 267 8.33 -21.33 18.60
C THR A 267 9.05 -22.30 19.53
N SER A 268 10.16 -21.89 20.13
CA SER A 268 10.90 -22.71 21.12
C SER A 268 10.65 -22.32 22.58
N GLU A 269 10.30 -21.08 22.85
CA GLU A 269 10.21 -20.52 24.21
C GLU A 269 8.76 -20.25 24.67
N ALA A 270 7.78 -20.18 23.75
CA ALA A 270 6.37 -19.93 24.05
C ALA A 270 5.48 -21.10 23.59
N ASP A 271 4.29 -21.19 24.23
CA ASP A 271 3.25 -22.15 23.81
C ASP A 271 2.41 -21.56 22.67
N ILE A 272 3.01 -21.55 21.46
CA ILE A 272 2.35 -21.07 20.23
C ILE A 272 2.36 -22.14 19.16
N PRO A 273 1.22 -22.36 18.45
CA PRO A 273 1.12 -23.40 17.43
C PRO A 273 1.68 -22.96 16.06
N GLY A 274 1.88 -21.67 15.84
CA GLY A 274 2.34 -21.09 14.58
C GLY A 274 2.45 -19.58 14.63
N VAL A 275 2.71 -18.95 13.48
CA VAL A 275 2.92 -17.51 13.35
C VAL A 275 2.05 -16.90 12.23
N HIS A 276 1.75 -15.62 12.35
CA HIS A 276 1.06 -14.81 11.36
C HIS A 276 2.04 -13.85 10.70
N LEU A 277 2.25 -13.99 9.39
CA LEU A 277 3.19 -13.16 8.64
C LEU A 277 2.44 -12.00 7.97
N CYS A 278 2.71 -10.79 8.42
CA CYS A 278 2.24 -9.56 7.77
C CYS A 278 3.11 -9.29 6.54
N THR A 279 2.55 -9.53 5.36
CA THR A 279 3.35 -9.61 4.12
C THR A 279 3.58 -8.25 3.46
N LEU A 280 2.74 -7.23 3.72
CA LEU A 280 2.64 -6.01 2.93
C LEU A 280 2.46 -6.30 1.42
N ASN A 281 1.76 -7.39 1.09
CA ASN A 281 1.62 -7.91 -0.27
C ASN A 281 2.95 -8.28 -0.97
N LEU A 282 4.06 -8.42 -0.21
CA LEU A 282 5.37 -8.76 -0.74
C LEU A 282 5.61 -10.27 -0.65
N GLU A 283 6.16 -10.84 -1.72
CA GLU A 283 6.41 -12.26 -1.84
C GLU A 283 7.80 -12.66 -1.35
N LYS A 284 8.85 -11.94 -1.80
CA LYS A 284 10.24 -12.33 -1.57
C LYS A 284 10.67 -12.38 -0.12
N SER A 285 10.26 -11.39 0.66
CA SER A 285 10.61 -11.34 2.08
C SER A 285 10.02 -12.53 2.83
N VAL A 286 8.76 -12.88 2.53
CA VAL A 286 8.08 -14.05 3.09
C VAL A 286 8.79 -15.33 2.68
N GLN A 287 9.07 -15.49 1.39
CA GLN A 287 9.79 -16.66 0.86
C GLN A 287 11.14 -16.85 1.54
N ARG A 288 11.95 -15.79 1.65
CA ARG A 288 13.26 -15.83 2.31
C ARG A 288 13.18 -16.17 3.79
N VAL A 289 12.15 -15.67 4.50
CA VAL A 289 11.91 -16.05 5.90
C VAL A 289 11.61 -17.54 6.01
N LEU A 290 10.69 -18.06 5.18
CA LEU A 290 10.32 -19.47 5.20
C LEU A 290 11.46 -20.39 4.78
N GLU A 291 12.27 -20.00 3.81
CA GLU A 291 13.51 -20.71 3.41
C GLU A 291 14.53 -20.75 4.56
N GLY A 292 14.76 -19.61 5.23
CA GLY A 292 15.68 -19.52 6.37
C GLY A 292 15.23 -20.30 7.61
N LEU A 293 13.92 -20.57 7.72
CA LEU A 293 13.34 -21.46 8.74
C LEU A 293 13.36 -22.94 8.32
N GLY A 294 13.65 -23.24 7.06
CA GLY A 294 13.50 -24.59 6.50
C GLY A 294 12.04 -24.99 6.30
N TRP A 295 11.11 -24.01 6.24
CA TRP A 295 9.68 -24.25 6.10
C TRP A 295 9.20 -24.21 4.63
N GLY A 296 10.07 -23.84 3.70
CA GLY A 296 9.77 -23.86 2.27
C GLY A 296 9.55 -25.27 1.73
N ALA A 297 8.71 -25.40 0.70
CA ALA A 297 8.56 -26.67 0.00
C ALA A 297 9.89 -27.07 -0.68
N PRO A 298 10.31 -28.33 -0.64
CA PRO A 298 11.62 -28.79 -1.15
C PRO A 298 11.92 -28.49 -2.62
N ASN A 299 10.92 -28.04 -3.38
CA ASN A 299 11.01 -27.73 -4.81
C ASN A 299 10.34 -26.40 -5.19
N TYR A 300 10.24 -25.45 -4.25
CA TYR A 300 9.50 -24.19 -4.49
C TYR A 300 9.99 -23.47 -5.75
N SER A 301 11.30 -23.31 -5.95
CA SER A 301 11.85 -22.67 -7.14
C SER A 301 11.48 -23.39 -8.44
N LYS A 302 11.34 -24.73 -8.41
CA LYS A 302 10.89 -25.53 -9.56
C LYS A 302 9.39 -25.42 -9.78
N ILE A 303 8.61 -25.33 -8.70
CA ILE A 303 7.14 -25.15 -8.75
C ILE A 303 6.80 -23.75 -9.26
N THR A 304 7.51 -22.73 -8.80
CA THR A 304 7.33 -21.35 -9.26
C THR A 304 7.63 -21.22 -10.75
N ASN A 305 8.74 -21.80 -11.21
CA ASN A 305 9.09 -21.81 -12.63
C ASN A 305 8.07 -22.61 -13.48
N LYS A 306 7.49 -23.67 -12.92
CA LYS A 306 6.45 -24.46 -13.61
C LYS A 306 5.11 -23.72 -13.67
N LEU A 307 4.69 -23.06 -12.59
CA LEU A 307 3.47 -22.25 -12.55
C LEU A 307 3.58 -21.03 -13.48
N ILE A 308 4.75 -20.41 -13.57
CA ILE A 308 5.03 -19.32 -14.51
C ILE A 308 4.96 -19.84 -15.96
N ALA A 309 5.51 -21.03 -16.23
CA ALA A 309 5.42 -21.67 -17.55
C ALA A 309 3.98 -22.08 -17.92
N ASP A 310 3.16 -22.50 -16.94
CA ASP A 310 1.76 -22.87 -17.17
C ASP A 310 0.85 -21.63 -17.40
N ILE A 311 1.17 -20.48 -16.84
CA ILE A 311 0.49 -19.20 -17.12
C ILE A 311 0.81 -18.70 -18.54
N SER A 312 1.97 -19.07 -19.10
CA SER A 312 2.34 -18.71 -20.48
C SER A 312 1.64 -19.53 -21.60
N GLY A 313 0.63 -20.33 -21.27
CA GLY A 313 -0.43 -20.67 -22.25
C GLY A 313 -0.26 -21.92 -23.07
N THR A 314 0.45 -22.97 -22.64
CA THR A 314 0.55 -24.20 -23.44
C THR A 314 -0.19 -25.43 -22.90
N ASN A 315 -0.84 -25.40 -21.74
CA ASN A 315 -1.68 -26.54 -21.31
C ASN A 315 -2.64 -26.14 -20.16
N THR A 316 -3.74 -25.45 -20.44
CA THR A 316 -4.86 -25.32 -19.50
C THR A 316 -6.00 -26.26 -19.87
N PRO A 317 -6.59 -27.01 -18.91
CA PRO A 317 -7.88 -27.64 -19.13
C PRO A 317 -8.95 -26.53 -19.26
N THR A 318 -9.74 -26.63 -20.30
CA THR A 318 -10.81 -25.73 -20.74
C THR A 318 -11.93 -25.58 -19.70
N SER A 319 -11.74 -24.77 -18.64
CA SER A 319 -12.87 -24.31 -17.82
C SER A 319 -12.64 -23.05 -16.97
N ALA A 320 -11.57 -22.33 -17.19
CA ALA A 320 -11.44 -20.97 -16.64
C ALA A 320 -10.74 -20.12 -17.70
N VAL A 321 -11.50 -19.37 -18.47
CA VAL A 321 -10.98 -18.36 -19.38
C VAL A 321 -10.58 -17.15 -18.54
N PRO A 322 -9.30 -16.88 -18.30
CA PRO A 322 -8.90 -15.53 -17.93
C PRO A 322 -9.26 -14.65 -19.11
N ARG A 323 -10.02 -13.60 -18.88
CA ARG A 323 -10.14 -12.54 -19.87
C ARG A 323 -8.72 -12.04 -20.14
N GLN A 324 -8.15 -12.45 -21.26
CA GLN A 324 -7.04 -11.74 -21.85
C GLN A 324 -7.54 -10.31 -22.08
N SER A 325 -7.13 -9.38 -21.22
CA SER A 325 -7.11 -7.99 -21.61
C SER A 325 -6.07 -7.90 -22.73
N GLU A 326 -6.51 -7.91 -23.97
CA GLU A 326 -5.66 -7.59 -25.10
C GLU A 326 -5.02 -6.23 -24.81
N PHE A 327 -3.73 -6.25 -24.55
CA PHE A 327 -2.90 -5.06 -24.53
C PHE A 327 -2.86 -4.49 -25.93
N THR A 328 -3.90 -3.79 -26.33
CA THR A 328 -3.86 -2.94 -27.49
C THR A 328 -3.32 -1.60 -27.04
N ILE A 329 -1.98 -1.47 -27.05
CA ILE A 329 -1.38 -0.15 -27.20
C ILE A 329 -1.84 0.30 -28.59
N THR A 330 -2.94 1.04 -28.65
CA THR A 330 -3.36 1.68 -29.89
C THR A 330 -2.28 2.72 -30.22
N PRO A 331 -1.48 2.51 -31.29
CA PRO A 331 -0.54 3.53 -31.70
C PRO A 331 -1.38 4.69 -32.19
N ARG A 332 -1.46 5.77 -31.43
CA ARG A 332 -1.80 7.05 -32.03
C ARG A 332 -0.79 7.27 -33.16
N LYS A 333 -1.28 7.61 -34.35
CA LYS A 333 -0.49 7.89 -35.53
C LYS A 333 0.62 8.90 -35.21
N ALA A 334 1.73 8.42 -34.73
CA ALA A 334 2.99 9.14 -34.70
C ALA A 334 3.79 8.63 -35.89
N THR A 335 4.18 9.54 -36.73
CA THR A 335 4.95 9.27 -37.95
C THR A 335 6.42 8.94 -37.68
N ASP A 336 6.77 8.43 -36.50
CA ASP A 336 8.16 8.14 -36.16
C ASP A 336 8.42 6.70 -35.76
N SER A 337 9.41 6.12 -36.42
CA SER A 337 9.84 4.72 -36.37
C SER A 337 10.34 4.21 -34.99
N ALA A 338 10.56 5.10 -34.02
CA ALA A 338 11.06 4.71 -32.70
C ALA A 338 9.95 4.12 -31.80
N THR A 339 8.72 4.65 -31.91
CA THR A 339 7.57 4.16 -31.14
C THR A 339 7.11 2.78 -31.62
N SER A 340 7.28 2.48 -32.93
CA SER A 340 7.02 1.15 -33.48
C SER A 340 7.97 0.07 -32.96
N LYS A 341 9.23 0.41 -32.66
CA LYS A 341 10.20 -0.55 -32.15
C LYS A 341 9.92 -0.94 -30.69
N LEU A 342 9.49 0.00 -29.86
CA LEU A 342 9.08 -0.29 -28.47
C LEU A 342 7.81 -1.15 -28.38
N ALA A 343 6.84 -0.92 -29.27
CA ALA A 343 5.63 -1.76 -29.36
C ALA A 343 5.93 -3.18 -29.83
N VAL A 344 6.95 -3.35 -30.70
CA VAL A 344 7.39 -4.67 -31.18
C VAL A 344 8.15 -5.43 -30.09
N ILE A 345 8.94 -4.74 -29.26
CA ILE A 345 9.67 -5.37 -28.14
C ILE A 345 8.70 -5.89 -27.06
N ALA A 346 7.57 -5.23 -26.86
CA ALA A 346 6.54 -5.67 -25.91
C ALA A 346 5.76 -6.92 -26.35
N ASN A 347 5.89 -7.34 -27.61
CA ASN A 347 5.16 -8.47 -28.19
C ASN A 347 6.05 -9.68 -28.56
N THR A 348 7.34 -9.68 -28.24
CA THR A 348 8.20 -10.83 -28.47
C THR A 348 8.11 -11.80 -27.30
N GLU A 349 7.67 -13.01 -27.59
CA GLU A 349 7.67 -14.15 -26.65
C GLU A 349 9.10 -14.48 -26.22
N THR A 350 9.42 -14.20 -24.95
CA THR A 350 10.69 -14.60 -24.36
C THR A 350 10.51 -15.15 -22.96
N GLU A 351 11.53 -15.81 -22.45
CA GLU A 351 11.51 -16.58 -21.21
C GLU A 351 10.73 -15.88 -20.07
N ALA A 352 9.56 -16.43 -19.79
CA ALA A 352 8.67 -15.97 -18.76
C ALA A 352 9.38 -15.88 -17.42
N GLY A 353 9.37 -14.71 -16.79
CA GLY A 353 9.50 -14.65 -15.36
C GLY A 353 10.47 -13.69 -14.72
N LYS A 354 11.28 -12.90 -15.45
CA LYS A 354 12.12 -11.88 -14.82
C LYS A 354 12.11 -10.59 -15.60
N GLY A 355 11.48 -9.56 -15.03
CA GLY A 355 11.46 -8.23 -15.61
C GLY A 355 10.42 -7.98 -16.69
N GLU A 356 9.45 -8.88 -16.86
CA GLU A 356 8.36 -8.71 -17.81
C GLU A 356 7.40 -7.59 -17.37
N LEU A 357 6.91 -6.87 -18.35
CA LEU A 357 5.80 -5.95 -18.19
C LEU A 357 4.65 -6.69 -17.51
N ASN A 358 4.21 -6.21 -16.33
CA ASN A 358 3.15 -6.83 -15.50
C ASN A 358 3.53 -8.13 -14.78
N SER A 359 4.80 -8.53 -14.72
CA SER A 359 5.19 -9.64 -13.86
C SER A 359 5.29 -9.21 -12.40
N ALA A 360 4.27 -9.52 -11.60
CA ALA A 360 4.25 -9.23 -10.17
C ALA A 360 5.40 -9.88 -9.38
N ALA A 361 6.01 -10.93 -9.93
CA ALA A 361 7.12 -11.65 -9.28
C ALA A 361 8.40 -10.83 -9.13
N THR A 362 8.60 -9.82 -9.98
CA THR A 362 9.82 -9.01 -10.00
C THR A 362 9.65 -7.62 -9.43
N TRP A 363 8.44 -7.22 -9.07
CA TRP A 363 8.17 -5.87 -8.53
C TRP A 363 8.84 -5.62 -7.18
N ASP A 364 9.06 -6.67 -6.38
CA ASP A 364 9.80 -6.56 -5.13
C ASP A 364 11.29 -6.29 -5.34
N ASP A 365 11.81 -6.55 -6.55
CA ASP A 365 13.20 -6.29 -6.92
C ASP A 365 13.43 -4.82 -7.32
N PHE A 366 12.38 -4.15 -7.79
CA PHE A 366 12.45 -2.81 -8.35
C PHE A 366 11.41 -1.88 -7.70
N PRO A 367 11.55 -1.55 -6.42
CA PRO A 367 10.53 -0.81 -5.68
C PRO A 367 10.52 0.69 -6.02
N ASN A 368 10.69 1.05 -7.28
CA ASN A 368 10.76 2.44 -7.73
C ASN A 368 9.48 2.92 -8.44
N GLY A 369 8.40 2.14 -8.34
CA GLY A 369 7.15 2.48 -8.99
C GLY A 369 6.21 3.26 -8.09
N ARG A 370 5.73 4.42 -8.54
CA ARG A 370 4.74 5.19 -7.81
C ARG A 370 3.35 4.55 -7.85
N PHE A 371 2.99 3.94 -8.97
CA PHE A 371 1.66 3.39 -9.23
C PHE A 371 1.61 1.87 -9.37
N GLY A 372 2.73 1.21 -9.44
CA GLY A 372 2.84 -0.24 -9.56
C GLY A 372 3.57 -0.89 -8.39
N ASP A 373 4.11 -0.11 -7.50
CA ASP A 373 4.85 -0.51 -6.31
C ASP A 373 3.89 -0.69 -5.12
N PHE A 374 4.29 -1.54 -4.16
CA PHE A 374 3.57 -1.68 -2.90
C PHE A 374 3.50 -0.36 -2.10
N LYS A 375 4.35 0.62 -2.40
CA LYS A 375 4.30 1.98 -1.85
C LYS A 375 3.25 2.86 -2.54
N SER A 376 2.66 2.39 -3.64
CA SER A 376 1.64 3.13 -4.35
C SER A 376 0.29 3.01 -3.65
N PRO A 377 -0.46 4.12 -3.50
CA PRO A 377 -1.85 4.10 -3.04
C PRO A 377 -2.76 3.19 -3.87
N ALA A 378 -2.42 3.01 -5.15
CA ALA A 378 -3.16 2.14 -6.06
C ALA A 378 -3.01 0.65 -5.76
N PHE A 379 -1.88 0.24 -5.19
CA PHE A 379 -1.58 -1.15 -4.87
C PHE A 379 -2.19 -1.62 -3.54
N GLY A 380 -2.62 -0.76 -2.75
CA GLY A 380 -3.07 -0.86 -1.39
C GLY A 380 -2.61 0.38 -0.68
N ASP A 381 -3.04 0.65 0.51
CA ASP A 381 -2.51 1.77 1.27
C ASP A 381 -1.23 1.32 2.01
N PRO A 382 -0.01 1.66 1.52
CA PRO A 382 1.22 1.32 2.23
C PRO A 382 1.32 2.08 3.55
N ASN A 383 0.41 3.03 3.73
CA ASN A 383 0.25 3.83 4.91
C ASN A 383 -1.24 3.95 5.26
N PRO A 384 -1.91 2.81 5.57
CA PRO A 384 -3.34 2.82 5.90
C PRO A 384 -3.68 3.76 7.05
N TRP A 385 -2.70 4.32 7.70
CA TRP A 385 -2.77 5.10 8.92
C TRP A 385 -2.35 6.56 8.78
N GLY A 386 -2.17 7.10 7.58
CA GLY A 386 -1.89 8.51 7.34
C GLY A 386 -0.48 8.80 6.79
N THR A 387 -0.36 9.92 6.09
CA THR A 387 0.87 10.30 5.38
C THR A 387 1.90 10.97 6.28
N THR A 388 1.50 11.53 7.42
CA THR A 388 2.39 12.30 8.28
C THR A 388 2.27 11.90 9.75
N ASN A 389 3.32 11.25 10.26
CA ASN A 389 3.53 11.05 11.70
C ASN A 389 4.13 12.30 12.37
N VAL A 390 3.69 13.49 11.98
CA VAL A 390 4.17 14.74 12.57
C VAL A 390 3.21 15.11 13.70
N SER A 391 3.71 15.21 14.93
CA SER A 391 2.86 15.66 16.04
C SER A 391 2.34 17.06 15.75
N ARG A 392 1.14 17.41 16.27
CA ARG A 392 0.55 18.75 16.12
C ARG A 392 1.56 19.86 16.40
N ASN A 393 2.36 19.73 17.46
CA ASN A 393 3.38 20.73 17.80
C ASN A 393 4.48 20.85 16.74
N GLN A 394 4.85 19.75 16.10
CA GLN A 394 5.83 19.75 15.00
C GLN A 394 5.22 20.36 13.74
N VAL A 395 3.95 20.08 13.42
CA VAL A 395 3.23 20.72 12.31
C VAL A 395 3.25 22.23 12.47
N LEU A 396 2.82 22.74 13.63
CA LEU A 396 2.78 24.17 13.90
C LEU A 396 4.17 24.80 13.83
N ALA A 397 5.20 24.12 14.29
CA ALA A 397 6.59 24.61 14.27
C ALA A 397 7.20 24.64 12.86
N HIS A 398 6.91 23.64 12.01
CA HIS A 398 7.54 23.49 10.70
C HIS A 398 6.71 24.07 9.56
N TRP A 399 5.39 23.82 9.55
CA TRP A 399 4.50 24.28 8.47
C TRP A 399 3.83 25.61 8.79
N GLY A 400 3.86 26.05 10.07
CA GLY A 400 3.36 27.36 10.50
C GLY A 400 1.83 27.45 10.53
N HIS A 401 1.33 28.65 10.32
CA HIS A 401 -0.09 29.02 10.39
C HIS A 401 -0.55 29.66 9.08
N PRO A 402 -0.84 28.88 8.03
CA PRO A 402 -1.26 29.42 6.74
C PRO A 402 -2.66 30.04 6.85
N LYS A 403 -2.81 31.31 6.53
CA LYS A 403 -4.08 32.06 6.52
C LYS A 403 -4.48 32.50 5.13
N THR A 404 -3.59 32.43 4.18
CA THR A 404 -3.78 32.80 2.78
C THR A 404 -3.19 31.74 1.85
N GLU A 405 -3.61 31.69 0.60
CA GLU A 405 -3.03 30.81 -0.43
C GLU A 405 -1.56 31.15 -0.71
N GLU A 406 -1.15 32.40 -0.46
CA GLU A 406 0.24 32.82 -0.54
C GLU A 406 1.10 32.15 0.55
N ASP A 407 0.55 31.97 1.77
CA ASP A 407 1.25 31.24 2.83
C ASP A 407 1.47 29.78 2.46
N ILE A 408 0.50 29.15 1.77
CA ILE A 408 0.62 27.79 1.24
C ILE A 408 1.71 27.77 0.17
N SER A 409 1.68 28.69 -0.79
CA SER A 409 2.73 28.78 -1.83
C SER A 409 4.12 28.97 -1.21
N ASN A 410 4.24 29.81 -0.18
CA ASN A 410 5.48 30.03 0.55
C ASN A 410 5.98 28.76 1.26
N LEU A 411 5.06 27.93 1.81
CA LEU A 411 5.44 26.65 2.40
C LEU A 411 6.06 25.72 1.34
N PHE A 412 5.44 25.56 0.19
CA PHE A 412 5.96 24.75 -0.91
C PHE A 412 7.29 25.31 -1.45
N LEU A 413 7.43 26.63 -1.60
CA LEU A 413 8.71 27.25 -2.00
C LEU A 413 9.83 26.99 -0.98
N ARG A 414 9.53 27.08 0.32
CA ARG A 414 10.51 26.74 1.36
C ARG A 414 10.98 25.30 1.28
N TYR A 415 10.09 24.38 0.93
CA TYR A 415 10.42 22.97 0.72
C TYR A 415 11.29 22.78 -0.54
N LEU A 416 10.92 23.38 -1.67
CA LEU A 416 11.71 23.37 -2.89
C LEU A 416 13.14 23.92 -2.66
N HIS A 417 13.27 24.94 -1.81
CA HIS A 417 14.58 25.52 -1.44
C HIS A 417 15.31 24.75 -0.31
N SER A 418 14.86 23.54 0.04
CA SER A 418 15.44 22.72 1.12
C SER A 418 15.46 23.42 2.50
N LYS A 419 14.62 24.45 2.70
CA LYS A 419 14.43 25.12 3.99
C LYS A 419 13.45 24.39 4.91
N LEU A 420 12.70 23.44 4.36
CA LEU A 420 11.85 22.50 5.04
C LEU A 420 12.21 21.08 4.59
N ALA A 421 12.30 20.17 5.54
CA ALA A 421 12.56 18.78 5.24
C ALA A 421 11.28 18.01 4.86
N THR A 422 10.09 18.53 5.21
CA THR A 422 8.81 17.86 5.04
C THR A 422 7.72 18.85 4.63
N THR A 423 6.69 18.32 3.93
CA THR A 423 5.43 19.01 3.66
C THR A 423 4.29 18.08 4.04
N PRO A 424 3.02 18.52 4.03
CA PRO A 424 1.89 17.61 4.17
C PRO A 424 1.90 16.45 3.17
N PHE A 425 2.46 16.67 1.97
CA PHE A 425 2.50 15.72 0.86
C PHE A 425 3.83 14.94 0.76
N SER A 426 4.84 15.28 1.54
CA SER A 426 6.12 14.60 1.52
C SER A 426 6.72 14.52 2.92
N PRO A 427 6.91 13.31 3.46
CA PRO A 427 7.57 13.10 4.76
C PRO A 427 9.10 13.19 4.67
N GLU A 428 9.65 13.30 3.46
CA GLU A 428 11.09 13.31 3.16
C GLU A 428 11.50 14.61 2.46
N PRO A 429 12.78 14.98 2.51
CA PRO A 429 13.31 16.07 1.69
C PRO A 429 13.09 15.83 0.19
N LEU A 430 13.16 16.91 -0.60
CA LEU A 430 13.02 16.84 -2.04
C LEU A 430 14.03 15.86 -2.64
N SER A 431 13.55 14.96 -3.52
CA SER A 431 14.39 13.94 -4.15
C SER A 431 15.47 14.58 -5.04
N PRO A 432 16.65 13.95 -5.17
CA PRO A 432 17.71 14.45 -6.07
C PRO A 432 17.24 14.63 -7.52
N GLU A 433 16.38 13.76 -8.02
CA GLU A 433 15.82 13.88 -9.38
C GLU A 433 14.92 15.11 -9.55
N SER A 434 14.15 15.47 -8.52
CA SER A 434 13.32 16.68 -8.55
C SER A 434 14.16 17.97 -8.57
N LEU A 435 15.40 17.93 -8.08
CA LEU A 435 16.32 19.07 -8.18
C LEU A 435 16.68 19.40 -9.63
N MET A 436 16.67 18.43 -10.54
CA MET A 436 16.92 18.66 -11.97
C MET A 436 15.88 19.58 -12.62
N ILE A 437 14.67 19.62 -12.09
CA ILE A 437 13.52 20.37 -12.61
C ILE A 437 13.02 21.46 -11.64
N ILE A 438 13.80 21.78 -10.62
CA ILE A 438 13.39 22.68 -9.52
C ILE A 438 12.91 24.05 -10.02
N ARG A 439 13.57 24.64 -11.01
CA ARG A 439 13.19 25.93 -11.60
C ARG A 439 11.77 25.97 -12.14
N TYR A 440 11.31 24.84 -12.66
CA TYR A 440 9.95 24.72 -13.19
C TYR A 440 8.94 24.51 -12.07
N LEU A 441 9.29 23.74 -11.03
CA LEU A 441 8.46 23.52 -9.85
C LEU A 441 8.25 24.83 -9.07
N GLU A 442 9.30 25.66 -8.95
CA GLU A 442 9.23 27.00 -8.38
C GLU A 442 8.25 27.89 -9.16
N ARG A 443 8.34 27.89 -10.49
CA ARG A 443 7.48 28.67 -11.35
C ARG A 443 6.01 28.23 -11.27
N LEU A 444 5.73 26.93 -11.17
CA LEU A 444 4.40 26.40 -10.91
C LEU A 444 3.86 26.90 -9.57
N THR A 445 4.66 26.78 -8.51
CA THR A 445 4.28 27.19 -7.16
C THR A 445 4.01 28.70 -7.09
N GLN A 446 4.79 29.52 -7.77
CA GLN A 446 4.57 30.97 -7.88
C GLN A 446 3.25 31.33 -8.59
N LYS A 447 2.78 30.47 -9.52
CA LYS A 447 1.45 30.59 -10.15
C LYS A 447 0.30 30.09 -9.26
N GLY A 448 0.58 29.62 -8.04
CA GLY A 448 -0.41 28.99 -7.16
C GLY A 448 -0.78 27.57 -7.57
N TRP A 449 0.06 26.90 -8.37
CA TRP A 449 -0.06 25.50 -8.74
C TRP A 449 0.88 24.66 -7.86
N TRP A 450 0.30 24.03 -6.83
CA TRP A 450 1.10 23.34 -5.82
C TRP A 450 1.39 21.91 -6.23
N THR A 451 2.67 21.67 -6.53
CA THR A 451 3.14 20.37 -7.01
C THR A 451 3.24 19.36 -5.88
N VAL A 452 2.65 18.20 -6.09
CA VAL A 452 2.62 17.08 -5.15
C VAL A 452 3.29 15.81 -5.71
N GLY A 453 3.66 15.84 -6.99
CA GLY A 453 4.37 14.79 -7.65
C GLY A 453 5.03 15.27 -8.92
N SER A 454 6.25 14.83 -9.18
CA SER A 454 6.97 15.20 -10.39
C SER A 454 8.09 14.22 -10.69
N GLN A 455 8.47 14.16 -11.97
CA GLN A 455 9.55 13.34 -12.47
C GLN A 455 10.14 14.02 -13.71
N PRO A 456 11.48 14.14 -13.84
CA PRO A 456 12.11 14.61 -15.05
C PRO A 456 12.03 13.58 -16.18
N ALA A 457 12.23 14.01 -17.42
CA ALA A 457 12.48 13.09 -18.52
C ALA A 457 13.90 12.52 -18.43
N VAL A 458 14.06 11.22 -18.75
CA VAL A 458 15.34 10.52 -18.78
C VAL A 458 15.40 9.60 -19.98
N ASP A 459 16.43 9.75 -20.82
CA ASP A 459 16.67 8.94 -22.02
C ASP A 459 17.91 8.06 -21.83
N GLY A 460 17.74 6.87 -21.30
CA GLY A 460 18.77 5.84 -21.23
C GLY A 460 19.90 6.12 -20.25
N ALA A 461 19.59 6.63 -19.06
CA ALA A 461 20.59 6.72 -17.99
C ALA A 461 21.00 5.32 -17.52
N LEU A 462 22.24 5.18 -17.05
CA LEU A 462 22.70 3.91 -16.47
C LEU A 462 21.89 3.55 -15.23
N SER A 463 21.56 2.27 -15.06
CA SER A 463 20.87 1.78 -13.85
C SER A 463 21.67 2.02 -12.56
N SER A 464 22.96 2.29 -12.67
CA SER A 464 23.86 2.66 -11.57
C SER A 464 24.00 4.17 -11.36
N ASP A 465 23.25 5.00 -12.09
CA ASP A 465 23.24 6.45 -11.88
C ASP A 465 22.72 6.77 -10.47
N GLU A 466 23.41 7.69 -9.78
CA GLU A 466 23.11 8.00 -8.37
C GLU A 466 21.81 8.80 -8.18
N VAL A 467 21.32 9.46 -9.24
CA VAL A 467 20.14 10.35 -9.18
C VAL A 467 18.89 9.67 -9.74
N VAL A 468 19.00 9.10 -10.93
CA VAL A 468 17.84 8.53 -11.66
C VAL A 468 17.95 7.03 -11.89
N GLY A 469 19.06 6.40 -11.49
CA GLY A 469 19.31 4.97 -11.71
C GLY A 469 18.50 4.10 -10.77
N TRP A 470 18.08 2.94 -11.26
CA TRP A 470 17.40 1.90 -10.49
C TRP A 470 17.55 0.54 -11.17
N GLY A 471 17.27 -0.54 -10.41
CA GLY A 471 17.32 -1.90 -10.92
C GLY A 471 18.70 -2.53 -10.96
N PRO A 472 18.88 -3.69 -11.64
CA PRO A 472 20.14 -4.40 -11.73
C PRO A 472 21.24 -3.59 -12.43
N LYS A 473 22.48 -3.81 -12.01
CA LYS A 473 23.65 -3.16 -12.63
C LYS A 473 23.79 -3.56 -14.10
N GLY A 474 24.25 -2.61 -14.92
CA GLY A 474 24.51 -2.83 -16.35
C GLY A 474 23.30 -2.63 -17.26
N GLY A 475 22.19 -2.16 -16.71
CA GLY A 475 21.02 -1.77 -17.48
C GLY A 475 20.92 -0.27 -17.72
N TYR A 476 19.82 0.11 -18.39
CA TYR A 476 19.47 1.49 -18.71
C TYR A 476 18.04 1.78 -18.26
N VAL A 477 17.82 2.98 -17.75
CA VAL A 477 16.52 3.44 -17.26
C VAL A 477 16.02 4.61 -18.08
N TYR A 478 14.70 4.70 -18.20
CA TYR A 478 13.98 5.67 -19.00
C TYR A 478 12.82 6.24 -18.20
N GLN A 479 12.56 7.53 -18.37
CA GLN A 479 11.44 8.21 -17.72
C GLN A 479 10.78 9.20 -18.68
N LYS A 480 9.44 9.21 -18.73
CA LYS A 480 8.68 10.33 -19.28
C LYS A 480 8.56 11.41 -18.22
N SER A 481 8.63 12.66 -18.64
CA SER A 481 8.37 13.77 -17.73
C SER A 481 6.89 13.80 -17.35
N PHE A 482 6.59 13.91 -16.05
CA PHE A 482 5.25 14.21 -15.57
C PHE A 482 5.28 15.17 -14.39
N VAL A 483 4.14 15.80 -14.15
CA VAL A 483 3.93 16.66 -12.97
C VAL A 483 2.47 16.57 -12.52
N GLU A 484 2.28 16.54 -11.20
CA GLU A 484 0.98 16.53 -10.55
C GLU A 484 0.90 17.69 -9.57
N PHE A 485 -0.20 18.42 -9.63
CA PHE A 485 -0.37 19.64 -8.86
C PHE A 485 -1.84 19.96 -8.63
N PHE A 486 -2.10 20.76 -7.58
CA PHE A 486 -3.43 21.30 -7.29
C PHE A 486 -3.62 22.66 -7.96
N VAL A 487 -4.77 22.82 -8.65
CA VAL A 487 -5.12 24.07 -9.36
C VAL A 487 -6.60 24.42 -9.19
N GLU A 488 -6.95 25.63 -9.58
CA GLU A 488 -8.34 26.07 -9.72
C GLU A 488 -9.00 25.55 -10.99
N THR A 489 -10.33 25.52 -11.02
CA THR A 489 -11.14 25.04 -12.16
C THR A 489 -10.78 25.75 -13.46
N ASP A 490 -10.61 27.09 -13.44
CA ASP A 490 -10.23 27.87 -14.64
C ASP A 490 -8.90 27.44 -15.23
N SER A 491 -7.98 26.96 -14.38
CA SER A 491 -6.69 26.42 -14.85
C SER A 491 -6.86 25.07 -15.52
N VAL A 492 -7.76 24.22 -15.03
CA VAL A 492 -8.11 22.94 -15.69
C VAL A 492 -8.66 23.18 -17.09
N ASP A 493 -9.59 24.15 -17.24
CA ASP A 493 -10.18 24.53 -18.53
C ASP A 493 -9.10 25.00 -19.54
N LYS A 494 -8.11 25.76 -19.05
CA LYS A 494 -6.97 26.21 -19.86
C LYS A 494 -6.09 25.04 -20.28
N ILE A 495 -5.76 24.13 -19.34
CA ILE A 495 -4.95 22.93 -19.60
C ILE A 495 -5.65 22.04 -20.64
N GLU A 496 -6.93 21.74 -20.45
CA GLU A 496 -7.72 20.94 -21.37
C GLU A 496 -7.73 21.53 -22.79
N ARG A 497 -7.97 22.84 -22.90
CA ARG A 497 -7.93 23.55 -24.18
C ARG A 497 -6.54 23.43 -24.82
N LYS A 498 -5.48 23.66 -24.05
CA LYS A 498 -4.09 23.60 -24.51
C LYS A 498 -3.71 22.21 -24.99
N VAL A 499 -4.11 21.16 -24.27
CA VAL A 499 -3.91 19.78 -24.69
C VAL A 499 -4.63 19.50 -26.00
N ARG A 500 -5.87 19.93 -26.15
CA ARG A 500 -6.65 19.75 -27.38
C ARG A 500 -6.03 20.50 -28.57
N GLU A 501 -5.55 21.73 -28.39
CA GLU A 501 -5.07 22.58 -29.47
C GLU A 501 -3.59 22.33 -29.83
N ARG A 502 -2.76 21.99 -28.86
CA ARG A 502 -1.31 21.91 -29.00
C ARG A 502 -0.68 20.59 -28.55
N GLY A 503 -1.44 19.72 -27.91
CA GLY A 503 -0.92 18.45 -27.39
C GLY A 503 -0.45 17.48 -28.46
N ASN A 504 -1.06 17.54 -29.67
CA ASN A 504 -0.68 16.76 -30.87
C ASN A 504 -0.46 15.26 -30.61
N GLY A 505 -1.09 14.70 -29.57
CA GLY A 505 -0.89 13.31 -29.14
C GLY A 505 0.36 13.06 -28.30
N TRP A 506 1.13 14.11 -27.99
CA TRP A 506 2.32 14.01 -27.14
C TRP A 506 2.04 14.26 -25.66
N VAL A 507 0.87 14.77 -25.32
CA VAL A 507 0.52 15.13 -23.94
C VAL A 507 -0.76 14.43 -23.54
N ASP A 508 -0.70 13.72 -22.42
CA ASP A 508 -1.85 13.16 -21.74
C ASP A 508 -2.06 13.87 -20.40
N TYR A 509 -3.34 14.01 -20.00
CA TYR A 509 -3.67 14.56 -18.71
C TYR A 509 -4.83 13.80 -18.05
N PHE A 510 -4.83 13.84 -16.74
CA PHE A 510 -5.92 13.44 -15.86
C PHE A 510 -6.21 14.60 -14.92
N ALA A 511 -7.48 14.89 -14.68
CA ALA A 511 -7.89 15.90 -13.72
C ALA A 511 -9.13 15.43 -12.96
N SER A 512 -9.16 15.62 -11.64
CA SER A 512 -10.35 15.31 -10.84
C SER A 512 -10.40 16.20 -9.59
N ASN A 513 -11.63 16.44 -9.11
CA ASN A 513 -11.89 17.21 -7.90
C ASN A 513 -12.45 16.33 -6.77
N LEU A 514 -12.68 16.93 -5.61
CA LEU A 514 -13.24 16.24 -4.45
C LEU A 514 -14.65 15.68 -4.72
N ALA A 515 -15.45 16.35 -5.55
CA ALA A 515 -16.80 15.90 -5.90
C ALA A 515 -16.82 14.68 -6.84
N GLY A 516 -15.66 14.22 -7.33
CA GLY A 516 -15.55 13.07 -8.23
C GLY A 516 -15.72 13.41 -9.70
N GLU A 517 -15.79 14.71 -10.08
CA GLU A 517 -15.73 15.08 -11.49
C GLU A 517 -14.37 14.69 -12.05
N PHE A 518 -14.37 14.06 -13.21
CA PHE A 518 -13.18 13.55 -13.87
C PHE A 518 -13.07 14.04 -15.31
N ARG A 519 -11.86 14.48 -15.71
CA ARG A 519 -11.56 14.93 -17.07
C ARG A 519 -10.22 14.34 -17.52
N SER A 520 -10.15 13.91 -18.76
CA SER A 520 -8.93 13.36 -19.37
C SER A 520 -9.04 13.34 -20.89
N ASN A 521 -7.92 13.32 -21.60
CA ASN A 521 -7.85 13.02 -23.01
C ASN A 521 -7.43 11.56 -23.29
N VAL A 522 -7.15 10.79 -22.25
CA VAL A 522 -6.78 9.39 -22.36
C VAL A 522 -8.04 8.55 -22.55
N PRO A 523 -8.10 7.67 -23.56
CA PRO A 523 -9.22 6.76 -23.75
C PRO A 523 -9.45 5.86 -22.53
N GLU A 524 -10.68 5.37 -22.36
CA GLU A 524 -11.00 4.41 -21.30
C GLU A 524 -10.13 3.15 -21.43
N GLY A 525 -9.54 2.70 -20.31
CA GLY A 525 -8.56 1.61 -20.30
C GLY A 525 -7.17 1.97 -20.84
N GLY A 526 -6.93 3.25 -21.19
CA GLY A 526 -5.61 3.71 -21.63
C GLY A 526 -4.62 3.79 -20.47
N ARG A 527 -3.41 3.26 -20.69
CA ARG A 527 -2.33 3.18 -19.68
C ARG A 527 -1.08 3.90 -20.17
N ASN A 528 -0.47 4.68 -19.32
CA ASN A 528 0.78 5.38 -19.59
C ASN A 528 1.91 4.78 -18.78
N ALA A 529 2.83 4.06 -19.44
CA ALA A 529 4.12 3.76 -18.86
C ALA A 529 4.93 5.06 -18.77
N VAL A 530 5.29 5.46 -17.55
CA VAL A 530 6.07 6.69 -17.33
C VAL A 530 7.49 6.41 -16.90
N THR A 531 7.78 5.22 -16.35
CA THR A 531 9.13 4.79 -15.98
C THR A 531 9.32 3.33 -16.37
N TRP A 532 10.46 3.01 -17.02
CA TRP A 532 10.83 1.64 -17.37
C TRP A 532 12.34 1.47 -17.42
N GLY A 533 12.81 0.21 -17.40
CA GLY A 533 14.23 -0.13 -17.51
C GLY A 533 14.47 -1.29 -18.47
N ILE A 534 15.67 -1.35 -19.02
CA ILE A 534 16.17 -2.44 -19.86
C ILE A 534 17.44 -2.97 -19.20
N PHE A 535 17.44 -4.26 -18.84
CA PHE A 535 18.51 -4.85 -18.06
C PHE A 535 19.09 -6.10 -18.76
N PRO A 536 20.40 -6.44 -18.54
CA PRO A 536 20.98 -7.64 -19.11
C PRO A 536 20.24 -8.91 -18.70
N GLY A 537 19.85 -9.74 -19.67
CA GLY A 537 19.12 -10.99 -19.43
C GLY A 537 17.66 -10.80 -19.01
N GLN A 538 17.17 -9.58 -19.05
CA GLN A 538 15.77 -9.21 -18.81
C GLN A 538 15.35 -8.25 -19.91
N GLU A 539 14.13 -8.37 -20.42
CA GLU A 539 13.72 -7.49 -21.52
C GLU A 539 13.38 -6.10 -21.01
N VAL A 540 12.17 -5.85 -20.67
CA VAL A 540 11.74 -4.53 -20.19
C VAL A 540 11.08 -4.68 -18.84
N ALA A 541 11.66 -4.07 -17.81
CA ALA A 541 11.00 -3.92 -16.52
C ALA A 541 10.29 -2.57 -16.47
N GLN A 542 9.00 -2.57 -16.18
CA GLN A 542 8.22 -1.37 -16.02
C GLN A 542 7.96 -1.13 -14.53
N SER A 543 8.29 0.05 -14.04
CA SER A 543 8.14 0.38 -12.62
C SER A 543 6.96 1.29 -12.33
N THR A 544 6.50 2.10 -13.29
CA THR A 544 5.41 3.06 -13.05
C THR A 544 4.45 3.15 -14.23
N ILE A 545 3.16 2.97 -13.92
CA ILE A 545 2.05 3.18 -14.86
C ILE A 545 1.12 4.25 -14.28
N ILE A 546 0.70 5.20 -15.11
CA ILE A 546 -0.37 6.15 -14.82
C ILE A 546 -1.58 5.78 -15.67
N GLU A 547 -2.66 5.40 -15.01
CA GLU A 547 -3.96 5.08 -15.59
C GLU A 547 -5.07 5.75 -14.76
N LYS A 548 -6.30 5.74 -15.25
CA LYS A 548 -7.45 6.39 -14.59
C LYS A 548 -7.62 5.93 -13.16
N GLU A 549 -7.59 4.63 -12.93
CA GLU A 549 -7.84 4.02 -11.62
C GLU A 549 -6.74 4.40 -10.61
N SER A 550 -5.47 4.33 -11.02
CA SER A 550 -4.35 4.73 -10.17
C SER A 550 -4.35 6.23 -9.87
N PHE A 551 -4.72 7.07 -10.84
CA PHE A 551 -4.87 8.50 -10.64
C PHE A 551 -6.02 8.81 -9.66
N LEU A 552 -7.19 8.15 -9.82
CA LEU A 552 -8.33 8.37 -8.92
C LEU A 552 -8.04 7.90 -7.50
N ALA A 553 -7.35 6.78 -7.33
CA ALA A 553 -6.91 6.31 -6.00
C ALA A 553 -5.95 7.32 -5.34
N TRP A 554 -4.99 7.84 -6.10
CA TRP A 554 -4.10 8.90 -5.63
C TRP A 554 -4.86 10.20 -5.31
N LYS A 555 -5.81 10.58 -6.15
CA LYS A 555 -6.64 11.76 -5.93
C LYS A 555 -7.35 11.69 -4.58
N GLU A 556 -7.97 10.58 -4.23
CA GLU A 556 -8.63 10.41 -2.94
C GLU A 556 -7.66 10.65 -1.79
N GLU A 557 -6.50 10.01 -1.83
CA GLU A 557 -5.47 10.20 -0.81
C GLU A 557 -4.96 11.64 -0.75
N ALA A 558 -4.70 12.25 -1.91
CA ALA A 558 -4.21 13.63 -1.97
C ALA A 558 -5.21 14.63 -1.36
N PHE A 559 -6.53 14.42 -1.54
CA PHE A 559 -7.55 15.23 -0.89
C PHE A 559 -7.70 14.93 0.60
N ASP A 560 -7.44 13.69 1.03
CA ASP A 560 -7.43 13.34 2.46
C ASP A 560 -6.23 13.94 3.20
N ILE A 561 -5.09 14.12 2.53
CA ILE A 561 -3.94 14.87 3.08
C ILE A 561 -4.33 16.31 3.41
N TRP A 562 -5.12 16.99 2.57
CA TRP A 562 -5.65 18.33 2.88
C TRP A 562 -6.54 18.31 4.12
N ALA A 563 -7.39 17.29 4.28
CA ALA A 563 -8.24 17.15 5.46
C ALA A 563 -7.42 16.92 6.72
N GLU A 564 -6.43 16.03 6.65
CA GLU A 564 -5.50 15.77 7.74
C GLU A 564 -4.75 17.04 8.15
N TRP A 565 -4.20 17.77 7.18
CA TRP A 565 -3.51 19.03 7.47
C TRP A 565 -4.43 20.03 8.15
N ALA A 566 -5.68 20.17 7.69
CA ALA A 566 -6.67 21.03 8.30
C ALA A 566 -7.00 20.61 9.74
N SER A 567 -6.98 19.31 10.07
CA SER A 567 -7.31 18.78 11.40
C SER A 567 -6.32 19.20 12.50
N TYR A 568 -5.09 19.54 12.14
CA TYR A 568 -4.09 20.02 13.10
C TYR A 568 -4.41 21.41 13.68
N TYR A 569 -5.32 22.16 13.07
CA TYR A 569 -5.74 23.50 13.54
C TYR A 569 -7.12 23.44 14.21
N PRO A 570 -7.40 24.37 15.16
CA PRO A 570 -8.70 24.40 15.83
C PRO A 570 -9.89 24.49 14.84
N PRO A 571 -11.06 23.93 15.16
CA PRO A 571 -12.21 23.84 14.25
C PRO A 571 -12.63 25.18 13.61
N ASP A 572 -12.57 26.28 14.37
CA ASP A 572 -13.00 27.61 13.92
C ASP A 572 -11.86 28.52 13.45
N SER A 573 -10.64 28.01 13.36
CA SER A 573 -9.47 28.79 12.96
C SER A 573 -9.49 29.18 11.48
N ASP A 574 -8.84 30.28 11.16
CA ASP A 574 -8.69 30.75 9.77
C ASP A 574 -7.88 29.77 8.93
N GLU A 575 -6.89 29.14 9.53
CA GLU A 575 -6.05 28.11 8.91
C GLU A 575 -6.92 26.92 8.47
N ARG A 576 -7.76 26.39 9.37
CA ARG A 576 -8.63 25.25 9.05
C ARG A 576 -9.64 25.61 7.97
N LYS A 577 -10.25 26.78 8.04
CA LYS A 577 -11.18 27.28 7.00
C LYS A 577 -10.51 27.44 5.65
N LEU A 578 -9.29 27.98 5.61
CA LEU A 578 -8.50 28.08 4.37
C LEU A 578 -8.26 26.70 3.76
N LEU A 579 -7.71 25.77 4.52
CA LEU A 579 -7.33 24.44 4.02
C LEU A 579 -8.55 23.61 3.57
N GLN A 580 -9.66 23.70 4.30
CA GLN A 580 -10.94 23.11 3.87
C GLN A 580 -11.49 23.79 2.61
N GLY A 581 -11.33 25.09 2.47
CA GLY A 581 -11.69 25.86 1.29
C GLY A 581 -10.87 25.44 0.07
N VAL A 582 -9.57 25.28 0.23
CA VAL A 582 -8.67 24.73 -0.81
C VAL A 582 -9.10 23.32 -1.21
N ARG A 583 -9.29 22.43 -0.24
CA ARG A 583 -9.74 21.06 -0.47
C ARG A 583 -11.03 21.00 -1.29
N SER A 584 -11.99 21.87 -1.04
CA SER A 584 -13.31 21.85 -1.70
C SER A 584 -13.31 22.46 -3.10
N LYS A 585 -12.37 23.37 -3.43
CA LYS A 585 -12.39 24.16 -4.66
C LYS A 585 -11.36 23.70 -5.70
N ARG A 586 -10.28 23.06 -5.24
CA ARG A 586 -9.16 22.72 -6.12
C ARG A 586 -9.37 21.39 -6.84
N TRP A 587 -8.69 21.25 -7.95
CA TRP A 587 -8.57 20.05 -8.75
C TRP A 587 -7.14 19.50 -8.60
N LEU A 588 -7.00 18.20 -8.51
CA LEU A 588 -5.73 17.52 -8.75
C LEU A 588 -5.61 17.27 -10.25
N VAL A 589 -4.48 17.66 -10.83
CA VAL A 589 -4.15 17.47 -12.24
C VAL A 589 -2.83 16.72 -12.35
N SER A 590 -2.79 15.70 -13.21
CA SER A 590 -1.58 15.00 -13.63
C SER A 590 -1.37 15.24 -15.12
N ILE A 591 -0.19 15.69 -15.55
CA ILE A 591 0.17 15.88 -16.95
C ILE A 591 1.42 15.06 -17.25
N VAL A 592 1.36 14.25 -18.32
CA VAL A 592 2.46 13.42 -18.82
C VAL A 592 2.85 13.88 -20.22
N HIS A 593 4.14 14.08 -20.47
CA HIS A 593 4.66 14.31 -21.82
C HIS A 593 5.39 13.08 -22.34
N HIS A 594 5.04 12.63 -23.55
CA HIS A 594 5.55 11.36 -24.09
C HIS A 594 6.97 11.45 -24.66
N ASP A 595 7.46 12.67 -24.97
CA ASP A 595 8.84 12.86 -25.43
C ASP A 595 9.79 12.86 -24.23
N TYR A 596 10.32 11.68 -23.92
CA TYR A 596 11.30 11.48 -22.85
C TYR A 596 12.74 11.81 -23.27
N LYS A 597 12.97 12.09 -24.56
CA LYS A 597 14.29 12.48 -25.08
C LYS A 597 14.55 13.95 -24.92
N ASP A 598 13.50 14.74 -24.83
CA ASP A 598 13.61 16.18 -24.62
C ASP A 598 13.23 16.53 -23.17
N PRO A 599 14.21 16.86 -22.31
CA PRO A 599 13.97 17.11 -20.90
C PRO A 599 13.07 18.32 -20.63
N ASP A 600 12.94 19.23 -21.60
CA ASP A 600 12.19 20.46 -21.45
C ASP A 600 10.82 20.42 -22.16
N ALA A 601 10.47 19.32 -22.83
CA ALA A 601 9.25 19.23 -23.65
C ALA A 601 7.97 19.50 -22.84
N LEU A 602 7.82 18.87 -21.65
CA LEU A 602 6.70 19.12 -20.76
C LEU A 602 6.62 20.58 -20.32
N TRP A 603 7.77 21.14 -19.98
CA TRP A 603 7.83 22.49 -19.43
C TRP A 603 7.55 23.55 -20.49
N ARG A 604 8.06 23.38 -21.71
CA ARG A 604 7.65 24.23 -22.85
C ARG A 604 6.15 24.13 -23.10
N PHE A 605 5.59 22.93 -23.05
CA PHE A 605 4.15 22.78 -23.18
C PHE A 605 3.39 23.52 -22.10
N ILE A 606 3.79 23.42 -20.81
CA ILE A 606 3.07 24.07 -19.70
C ILE A 606 3.22 25.60 -19.75
N PHE A 607 4.42 26.12 -20.08
CA PHE A 607 4.75 27.56 -19.96
C PHE A 607 4.76 28.33 -21.27
N ASP A 608 4.41 27.70 -22.41
CA ASP A 608 4.43 28.34 -23.74
C ASP A 608 3.26 29.33 -23.96
N ASP A 609 3.22 30.36 -23.12
CA ASP A 609 2.27 31.47 -23.22
C ASP A 609 2.97 32.79 -23.59
N GLY A 610 4.15 32.74 -24.23
CA GLY A 610 4.94 33.90 -24.63
C GLY A 610 5.91 34.43 -23.57
N GLU A 611 6.02 33.77 -22.43
CA GLU A 611 7.05 34.05 -21.43
C GLU A 611 8.33 33.25 -21.75
N PRO A 612 9.53 33.85 -21.68
CA PRO A 612 10.77 33.14 -21.96
C PRO A 612 10.96 31.97 -20.98
N LEU A 613 11.35 30.81 -21.49
CA LEU A 613 11.95 29.73 -20.72
C LEU A 613 13.32 30.27 -20.26
N VAL A 614 13.47 30.75 -19.04
CA VAL A 614 14.72 31.22 -18.49
C VAL A 614 15.59 30.07 -18.03
#